data_607f06193289ff776cd07cf5be9f3154
#
_entry.id   607f06193289ff776cd07cf5be9f3154
#
_cell.length_a   1.000
_cell.length_b   1.000
_cell.length_c   1.000
_cell.angle_alpha   90.00
_cell.angle_beta   90.00
_cell.angle_gamma   90.00
#
_symmetry.space_group_name_H-M   'P 1'
#
loop_
_entity.id
_entity.type
_entity.pdbx_description
1 polymer ?
#
loop_
_entity_poly.entity_id
_entity_poly.type
_entity_poly.pdbx_seq_one_letter_code
_entity_poly.pdbx_strand_id
1 'polypeptide(L)'
;MIFFARIQARHELVSRDKKNEFNSLFIEKLNAHKEMWFIDNRLPKLSEVRGKLILLNRVKDLGIGIDASENWIHNGTSLIEHDDFRLHIQDKFKLENIEEAWKIVTEHFHRILKESDGKRNLSINFHSGVLGYPHVFKVAKHVNAEFLKNIKDKKAHLGVAVFDFITPEICNAVIETNI
;
A
#
# COMPACT_ATOMS: atom_id res chain seq x y z
N MET A 1 -4.01 -12.07 10.30
CA MET A 1 -3.70 -10.64 10.01
C MET A 1 -2.40 -10.62 9.27
N ILE A 2 -2.32 -9.90 8.17
CA ILE A 2 -1.11 -9.73 7.35
C ILE A 2 -0.70 -8.27 7.47
N PHE A 3 0.56 -8.04 7.77
CA PHE A 3 1.12 -6.71 7.84
C PHE A 3 2.02 -6.45 6.65
N PHE A 4 1.83 -5.31 5.98
CA PHE A 4 2.77 -4.79 5.02
C PHE A 4 3.67 -3.75 5.70
N ALA A 5 4.97 -3.94 5.61
CA ALA A 5 5.94 -2.94 6.01
C ALA A 5 6.43 -2.20 4.76
N ARG A 6 6.17 -0.91 4.70
CA ARG A 6 6.68 -0.03 3.64
C ARG A 6 7.95 0.63 4.12
N ILE A 7 9.02 0.49 3.36
CA ILE A 7 10.27 1.19 3.58
C ILE A 7 10.50 2.18 2.45
N GLN A 8 10.75 3.43 2.82
CA GLN A 8 11.05 4.50 1.90
C GLN A 8 12.23 5.31 2.43
N ALA A 9 13.34 5.33 1.71
CA ALA A 9 14.40 6.30 1.94
C ALA A 9 14.10 7.58 1.14
N ARG A 10 14.15 8.74 1.78
CA ARG A 10 14.07 10.02 1.07
C ARG A 10 15.39 10.26 0.35
N HIS A 11 15.32 10.38 -0.97
CA HIS A 11 16.48 10.41 -1.87
C HIS A 11 17.28 11.72 -1.88
N GLU A 12 16.81 12.79 -1.26
CA GLU A 12 17.25 14.12 -1.66
C GLU A 12 18.62 14.59 -1.14
N LEU A 13 19.27 13.89 -0.20
CA LEU A 13 20.55 14.34 0.37
C LEU A 13 21.50 13.23 0.86
N VAL A 14 21.30 11.99 0.42
CA VAL A 14 22.15 10.89 0.92
C VAL A 14 23.18 10.50 -0.14
N SER A 15 24.47 10.62 0.18
CA SER A 15 25.55 10.14 -0.68
C SER A 15 25.38 8.64 -0.97
N ARG A 16 25.97 8.15 -2.08
CA ARG A 16 25.93 6.73 -2.46
C ARG A 16 26.42 5.82 -1.34
N ASP A 17 27.43 6.25 -0.61
CA ASP A 17 28.02 5.50 0.51
C ASP A 17 27.03 5.33 1.67
N LYS A 18 26.34 6.41 2.05
CA LYS A 18 25.30 6.34 3.10
C LYS A 18 24.09 5.48 2.69
N LYS A 19 23.75 5.46 1.40
CA LYS A 19 22.71 4.58 0.88
C LYS A 19 23.11 3.10 1.02
N ASN A 20 24.35 2.77 0.66
CA ASN A 20 24.89 1.41 0.78
C ASN A 20 24.95 0.99 2.25
N GLU A 21 25.40 1.88 3.14
CA GLU A 21 25.42 1.64 4.58
C GLU A 21 24.01 1.40 5.13
N PHE A 22 23.02 2.21 4.73
CA PHE A 22 21.61 2.00 5.09
C PHE A 22 21.10 0.65 4.63
N ASN A 23 21.31 0.30 3.35
CA ASN A 23 20.87 -0.98 2.79
C ASN A 23 21.48 -2.15 3.54
N SER A 24 22.79 -2.12 3.81
CA SER A 24 23.50 -3.17 4.54
C SER A 24 23.00 -3.34 5.96
N LEU A 25 22.84 -2.24 6.69
CA LEU A 25 22.33 -2.24 8.07
C LEU A 25 20.87 -2.74 8.11
N PHE A 26 20.04 -2.30 7.16
CA PHE A 26 18.66 -2.73 7.07
C PHE A 26 18.56 -4.24 6.83
N ILE A 27 19.33 -4.77 5.86
CA ILE A 27 19.39 -6.20 5.55
C ILE A 27 19.88 -7.01 6.76
N GLU A 28 20.92 -6.53 7.46
CA GLU A 28 21.42 -7.16 8.69
C GLU A 28 20.32 -7.28 9.75
N LYS A 29 19.62 -6.18 10.04
CA LYS A 29 18.54 -6.17 11.05
C LYS A 29 17.37 -7.05 10.65
N LEU A 30 17.02 -7.07 9.38
CA LEU A 30 15.95 -7.91 8.87
C LEU A 30 16.33 -9.40 8.97
N ASN A 31 17.57 -9.76 8.64
CA ASN A 31 18.07 -11.13 8.72
C ASN A 31 18.11 -11.67 10.15
N ALA A 32 18.32 -10.80 11.15
CA ALA A 32 18.26 -11.19 12.57
C ALA A 32 16.86 -11.69 12.99
N HIS A 33 15.81 -11.39 12.19
CA HIS A 33 14.40 -11.78 12.44
C HIS A 33 13.75 -12.34 11.18
N LYS A 34 14.52 -13.04 10.34
CA LYS A 34 14.10 -13.49 9.01
C LYS A 34 12.82 -14.33 9.02
N GLU A 35 12.62 -15.10 10.08
CA GLU A 35 11.42 -15.94 10.27
C GLU A 35 10.11 -15.13 10.33
N MET A 36 10.18 -13.87 10.74
CA MET A 36 9.02 -12.95 10.81
C MET A 36 8.66 -12.32 9.48
N TRP A 37 9.55 -12.43 8.47
CA TRP A 37 9.42 -11.67 7.24
C TRP A 37 9.18 -12.57 6.02
N PHE A 38 8.39 -12.05 5.07
CA PHE A 38 8.36 -12.49 3.69
C PHE A 38 9.08 -11.42 2.85
N ILE A 39 10.18 -11.80 2.22
CA ILE A 39 11.12 -10.88 1.55
C ILE A 39 11.37 -11.22 0.08
N ASP A 40 10.63 -12.16 -0.48
CA ASP A 40 10.73 -12.49 -1.90
C ASP A 40 10.08 -11.41 -2.77
N ASN A 41 10.61 -11.22 -3.99
CA ASN A 41 10.00 -10.32 -4.98
C ASN A 41 8.90 -11.06 -5.79
N ARG A 42 7.86 -11.47 -5.11
CA ARG A 42 6.66 -12.09 -5.68
C ARG A 42 5.43 -11.87 -4.81
N LEU A 43 4.23 -12.00 -5.37
CA LEU A 43 3.02 -12.03 -4.55
C LEU A 43 2.86 -13.41 -3.88
N PRO A 44 2.88 -13.50 -2.55
CA PRO A 44 2.64 -14.77 -1.86
C PRO A 44 1.16 -15.14 -1.85
N LYS A 45 0.86 -16.42 -1.64
CA LYS A 45 -0.46 -16.84 -1.19
C LYS A 45 -0.62 -16.49 0.29
N LEU A 46 -1.85 -16.18 0.73
CA LEU A 46 -2.13 -15.86 2.13
C LEU A 46 -1.70 -16.97 3.10
N SER A 47 -1.78 -18.24 2.67
CA SER A 47 -1.34 -19.40 3.46
C SER A 47 0.15 -19.40 3.74
N GLU A 48 0.98 -18.85 2.85
CA GLU A 48 2.45 -18.81 2.98
C GLU A 48 2.93 -17.73 3.97
N VAL A 49 2.09 -16.73 4.22
CA VAL A 49 2.48 -15.50 4.97
C VAL A 49 1.65 -15.27 6.22
N ARG A 50 0.92 -16.28 6.69
CA ARG A 50 0.19 -16.18 7.98
C ARG A 50 1.19 -15.95 9.11
N GLY A 51 0.99 -14.88 9.88
CA GLY A 51 1.88 -14.48 11.00
C GLY A 51 3.19 -13.82 10.56
N LYS A 52 3.36 -13.52 9.26
CA LYS A 52 4.54 -12.81 8.76
C LYS A 52 4.23 -11.37 8.37
N LEU A 53 5.28 -10.56 8.38
CA LEU A 53 5.33 -9.24 7.76
C LEU A 53 5.74 -9.39 6.30
N ILE A 54 5.05 -8.74 5.38
CA ILE A 54 5.40 -8.71 3.96
C ILE A 54 6.14 -7.40 3.68
N LEU A 55 7.36 -7.50 3.16
CA LEU A 55 8.14 -6.33 2.81
C LEU A 55 7.74 -5.79 1.44
N LEU A 56 7.18 -4.57 1.41
CA LEU A 56 6.99 -3.78 0.20
C LEU A 56 8.12 -2.74 0.12
N ASN A 57 9.00 -2.93 -0.84
CA ASN A 57 10.25 -2.18 -0.95
C ASN A 57 10.12 -0.99 -1.91
N ARG A 58 10.37 0.23 -1.41
CA ARG A 58 10.50 1.45 -2.22
C ARG A 58 11.93 2.02 -2.21
N VAL A 59 12.91 1.25 -1.79
CA VAL A 59 14.32 1.65 -1.76
C VAL A 59 15.03 1.05 -2.96
N LYS A 60 15.49 1.90 -3.86
CA LYS A 60 16.24 1.48 -5.04
C LYS A 60 17.49 0.69 -4.63
N ASP A 61 17.76 -0.41 -5.36
CA ASP A 61 18.92 -1.29 -5.17
C ASP A 61 18.95 -2.03 -3.81
N LEU A 62 17.82 -2.12 -3.09
CA LEU A 62 17.75 -2.92 -1.86
C LEU A 62 17.77 -4.43 -2.14
N GLY A 63 17.20 -4.88 -3.26
CA GLY A 63 17.26 -6.26 -3.75
C GLY A 63 16.44 -7.29 -2.97
N ILE A 64 15.58 -6.88 -2.05
CA ILE A 64 14.70 -7.75 -1.26
C ILE A 64 13.30 -7.18 -1.14
N GLY A 65 12.33 -8.06 -0.93
CA GLY A 65 10.90 -7.70 -0.81
C GLY A 65 10.22 -7.53 -2.15
N ILE A 66 8.92 -7.30 -2.14
CA ILE A 66 8.14 -6.95 -3.33
C ILE A 66 8.61 -5.57 -3.81
N ASP A 67 9.24 -5.53 -4.98
CA ASP A 67 9.87 -4.31 -5.47
C ASP A 67 8.83 -3.31 -5.99
N ALA A 68 8.81 -2.14 -5.41
CA ALA A 68 8.03 -0.98 -5.81
C ALA A 68 8.91 0.28 -5.85
N SER A 69 10.23 0.12 -6.03
CA SER A 69 11.21 1.21 -6.01
C SER A 69 11.20 2.06 -7.27
N GLU A 70 10.78 1.48 -8.39
CA GLU A 70 10.65 2.15 -9.68
C GLU A 70 9.16 2.45 -9.95
N ASN A 71 8.89 3.53 -10.67
CA ASN A 71 7.56 3.90 -11.15
C ASN A 71 6.46 4.16 -10.10
N TRP A 72 6.78 4.22 -8.81
CA TRP A 72 5.83 4.71 -7.82
C TRP A 72 5.75 6.23 -7.85
N ILE A 73 4.72 6.75 -8.49
CA ILE A 73 4.51 8.20 -8.65
C ILE A 73 4.14 8.81 -7.30
N HIS A 74 4.95 9.79 -6.86
CA HIS A 74 4.63 10.57 -5.68
C HIS A 74 3.39 11.44 -5.93
N ASN A 75 2.41 11.37 -5.04
CA ASN A 75 1.13 12.07 -5.17
C ASN A 75 0.37 11.72 -6.47
N GLY A 76 0.26 10.43 -6.79
CA GLY A 76 -0.38 9.99 -8.03
C GLY A 76 -0.83 8.52 -8.00
N THR A 77 -1.15 8.01 -9.17
CA THR A 77 -1.45 6.60 -9.40
C THR A 77 -0.36 5.94 -10.23
N SER A 78 -0.03 4.71 -9.90
CA SER A 78 1.02 3.94 -10.56
C SER A 78 0.55 2.55 -10.91
N LEU A 79 1.07 2.03 -12.01
CA LEU A 79 1.05 0.62 -12.37
C LEU A 79 2.50 0.15 -12.44
N ILE A 80 2.87 -0.80 -11.59
CA ILE A 80 4.20 -1.41 -11.61
C ILE A 80 4.04 -2.84 -12.10
N GLU A 81 4.62 -3.12 -13.26
CA GLU A 81 4.58 -4.43 -13.90
C GLU A 81 5.75 -5.28 -13.42
N HIS A 82 5.44 -6.50 -12.98
CA HIS A 82 6.37 -7.60 -12.80
C HIS A 82 6.04 -8.74 -13.78
N ASP A 83 6.90 -9.75 -13.88
CA ASP A 83 6.71 -10.85 -14.83
C ASP A 83 5.38 -11.58 -14.61
N ASP A 84 5.04 -11.91 -13.34
CA ASP A 84 3.89 -12.73 -12.96
C ASP A 84 2.81 -11.98 -12.16
N PHE A 85 3.01 -10.70 -11.83
CA PHE A 85 2.04 -9.88 -11.09
C PHE A 85 2.16 -8.39 -11.41
N ARG A 86 1.19 -7.63 -10.89
CA ARG A 86 1.15 -6.16 -10.97
C ARG A 86 0.84 -5.55 -9.62
N LEU A 87 1.40 -4.36 -9.40
CA LEU A 87 1.02 -3.48 -8.30
C LEU A 87 0.23 -2.30 -8.87
N HIS A 88 -1.01 -2.17 -8.44
CA HIS A 88 -1.85 -1.01 -8.72
C HIS A 88 -1.85 -0.11 -7.50
N ILE A 89 -1.24 1.06 -7.60
CA ILE A 89 -1.01 1.93 -6.46
C ILE A 89 -1.75 3.26 -6.67
N GLN A 90 -2.58 3.64 -5.72
CA GLN A 90 -3.13 4.96 -5.58
C GLN A 90 -2.49 5.60 -4.35
N ASP A 91 -1.65 6.62 -4.55
CA ASP A 91 -0.93 7.40 -3.50
C ASP A 91 -1.14 8.91 -3.73
N LYS A 92 -2.32 9.31 -4.21
CA LYS A 92 -2.68 10.73 -4.40
C LYS A 92 -3.22 11.29 -3.09
N PHE A 93 -2.39 12.05 -2.40
CA PHE A 93 -2.68 12.57 -1.06
C PHE A 93 -2.86 14.10 -1.00
N LYS A 94 -2.36 14.86 -1.98
CA LYS A 94 -2.63 16.30 -2.09
C LYS A 94 -3.96 16.49 -2.81
N LEU A 95 -4.95 17.02 -2.10
CA LEU A 95 -6.31 17.14 -2.56
C LEU A 95 -6.69 18.61 -2.80
N GLU A 96 -7.54 18.88 -3.77
CA GLU A 96 -8.12 20.20 -4.05
C GLU A 96 -9.32 20.46 -3.14
N ASN A 97 -10.12 19.44 -2.89
CA ASN A 97 -11.28 19.48 -2.01
C ASN A 97 -11.50 18.12 -1.34
N ILE A 98 -12.46 18.07 -0.40
CA ILE A 98 -12.68 16.87 0.42
C ILE A 98 -13.39 15.76 -0.36
N GLU A 99 -14.26 16.12 -1.30
CA GLU A 99 -15.03 15.19 -2.12
C GLU A 99 -14.12 14.44 -3.09
N GLU A 100 -13.05 15.08 -3.54
CA GLU A 100 -12.03 14.46 -4.39
C GLU A 100 -11.39 13.23 -3.73
N ALA A 101 -11.20 13.24 -2.42
CA ALA A 101 -10.59 12.14 -1.71
C ALA A 101 -11.33 10.82 -1.93
N TRP A 102 -12.64 10.81 -1.77
CA TRP A 102 -13.45 9.60 -1.97
C TRP A 102 -13.54 9.20 -3.44
N LYS A 103 -13.63 10.18 -4.34
CA LYS A 103 -13.63 9.93 -5.79
C LYS A 103 -12.39 9.18 -6.25
N ILE A 104 -11.20 9.62 -5.81
CA ILE A 104 -9.93 8.97 -6.15
C ILE A 104 -9.88 7.52 -5.68
N VAL A 105 -10.32 7.26 -4.45
CA VAL A 105 -10.40 5.91 -3.87
C VAL A 105 -11.28 4.99 -4.71
N THR A 106 -12.47 5.47 -5.10
CA THR A 106 -13.44 4.68 -5.86
C THR A 106 -13.01 4.45 -7.31
N GLU A 107 -12.41 5.44 -7.96
CA GLU A 107 -11.85 5.31 -9.31
C GLU A 107 -10.75 4.25 -9.36
N HIS A 108 -9.93 4.17 -8.33
CA HIS A 108 -8.91 3.15 -8.22
C HIS A 108 -9.50 1.74 -8.13
N PHE A 109 -10.52 1.53 -7.30
CA PHE A 109 -11.23 0.25 -7.22
C PHE A 109 -11.85 -0.16 -8.57
N HIS A 110 -12.53 0.76 -9.25
CA HIS A 110 -13.15 0.47 -10.54
C HIS A 110 -12.13 0.12 -11.63
N ARG A 111 -10.93 0.66 -11.57
CA ARG A 111 -9.85 0.35 -12.52
C ARG A 111 -9.39 -1.09 -12.38
N ILE A 112 -9.12 -1.54 -11.16
CA ILE A 112 -8.61 -2.89 -10.88
C ILE A 112 -9.61 -3.97 -11.28
N LEU A 113 -10.90 -3.73 -11.05
CA LEU A 113 -11.96 -4.70 -11.37
C LEU A 113 -12.11 -4.95 -12.88
N LYS A 114 -11.57 -4.08 -13.75
CA LYS A 114 -11.66 -4.20 -15.20
C LYS A 114 -10.50 -4.98 -15.83
N GLU A 115 -9.42 -5.22 -15.09
CA GLU A 115 -8.24 -5.91 -15.62
C GLU A 115 -8.36 -7.43 -15.40
N SER A 116 -8.46 -8.19 -16.49
CA SER A 116 -8.67 -9.64 -16.48
C SER A 116 -7.79 -10.38 -17.47
N ASP A 117 -6.48 -10.11 -17.49
CA ASP A 117 -5.53 -10.75 -18.41
C ASP A 117 -4.81 -11.98 -17.81
N GLY A 118 -5.26 -12.46 -16.65
CA GLY A 118 -4.71 -13.63 -15.97
C GLY A 118 -3.51 -13.36 -15.07
N LYS A 119 -2.90 -12.17 -15.09
CA LYS A 119 -1.88 -11.79 -14.10
C LYS A 119 -2.50 -11.56 -12.72
N ARG A 120 -1.74 -11.89 -11.68
CA ARG A 120 -2.14 -11.58 -10.30
C ARG A 120 -1.96 -10.09 -10.03
N ASN A 121 -2.95 -9.49 -9.41
CA ASN A 121 -2.95 -8.07 -9.11
C ASN A 121 -2.94 -7.83 -7.59
N LEU A 122 -2.09 -6.92 -7.11
CA LEU A 122 -2.17 -6.37 -5.77
C LEU A 122 -2.51 -4.89 -5.84
N SER A 123 -3.67 -4.55 -5.28
CA SER A 123 -4.09 -3.17 -5.11
C SER A 123 -3.50 -2.59 -3.82
N ILE A 124 -3.00 -1.36 -3.88
CA ILE A 124 -2.62 -0.55 -2.72
C ILE A 124 -3.33 0.79 -2.87
N ASN A 125 -4.31 1.03 -2.00
CA ASN A 125 -5.19 2.18 -2.08
C ASN A 125 -5.10 3.01 -0.80
N PHE A 126 -4.61 4.24 -0.89
CA PHE A 126 -4.50 5.16 0.23
C PHE A 126 -5.81 5.92 0.39
N HIS A 127 -6.51 5.66 1.49
CA HIS A 127 -7.71 6.37 1.95
C HIS A 127 -7.34 7.58 2.81
N SER A 128 -6.15 8.12 2.62
CA SER A 128 -5.59 9.24 3.37
C SER A 128 -5.34 10.43 2.45
N GLY A 129 -5.27 11.62 3.01
CA GLY A 129 -4.97 12.81 2.22
C GLY A 129 -4.91 14.08 3.04
N VAL A 130 -4.46 15.17 2.39
CA VAL A 130 -4.32 16.49 3.01
C VAL A 130 -4.93 17.58 2.11
N LEU A 131 -5.67 18.49 2.74
CA LEU A 131 -6.19 19.74 2.16
C LEU A 131 -5.38 20.94 2.68
N GLY A 132 -4.04 20.87 2.59
CA GLY A 132 -3.18 21.78 3.36
C GLY A 132 -3.16 21.43 4.86
N TYR A 133 -2.21 22.01 5.59
CA TYR A 133 -2.10 21.82 7.04
C TYR A 133 -3.11 22.72 7.77
N PRO A 134 -3.92 22.23 8.74
CA PRO A 134 -3.83 20.97 9.51
C PRO A 134 -5.00 19.97 9.27
N HIS A 135 -5.49 19.81 8.06
CA HIS A 135 -6.79 19.19 7.80
C HIS A 135 -6.81 17.66 7.58
N VAL A 136 -5.75 16.92 7.96
CA VAL A 136 -5.68 15.44 7.81
C VAL A 136 -6.87 14.74 8.47
N PHE A 137 -7.20 15.11 9.71
CA PHE A 137 -8.34 14.52 10.45
C PHE A 137 -9.68 14.75 9.74
N LYS A 138 -9.89 15.93 9.15
CA LYS A 138 -11.11 16.23 8.42
C LYS A 138 -11.27 15.36 7.18
N VAL A 139 -10.19 15.16 6.43
CA VAL A 139 -10.17 14.26 5.26
C VAL A 139 -10.43 12.82 5.69
N ALA A 140 -9.70 12.32 6.69
CA ALA A 140 -9.89 10.96 7.19
C ALA A 140 -11.31 10.71 7.68
N LYS A 141 -11.91 11.63 8.43
CA LYS A 141 -13.29 11.52 8.90
C LYS A 141 -14.29 11.37 7.74
N HIS A 142 -14.11 12.14 6.67
CA HIS A 142 -14.96 12.05 5.48
C HIS A 142 -14.76 10.72 4.74
N VAL A 143 -13.53 10.38 4.40
CA VAL A 143 -13.22 9.17 3.62
C VAL A 143 -13.60 7.90 4.37
N ASN A 144 -13.34 7.85 5.68
CA ASN A 144 -13.70 6.71 6.52
C ASN A 144 -15.22 6.51 6.59
N ALA A 145 -16.00 7.61 6.70
CA ALA A 145 -17.45 7.55 6.70
C ALA A 145 -18.02 7.09 5.34
N GLU A 146 -17.48 7.62 4.23
CA GLU A 146 -17.89 7.20 2.89
C GLU A 146 -17.50 5.73 2.62
N PHE A 147 -16.33 5.29 3.10
CA PHE A 147 -15.94 3.89 3.00
C PHE A 147 -16.94 2.97 3.70
N LEU A 148 -17.24 3.21 4.96
CA LEU A 148 -18.20 2.40 5.74
C LEU A 148 -19.58 2.35 5.09
N LYS A 149 -20.07 3.52 4.61
CA LYS A 149 -21.35 3.61 3.92
C LYS A 149 -21.41 2.79 2.63
N ASN A 150 -20.30 2.75 1.88
CA ASN A 150 -20.27 2.17 0.54
C ASN A 150 -19.78 0.73 0.49
N ILE A 151 -19.09 0.22 1.55
CA ILE A 151 -18.53 -1.13 1.57
C ILE A 151 -19.46 -2.15 2.24
N LYS A 152 -20.43 -1.70 3.02
CA LYS A 152 -21.34 -2.57 3.75
C LYS A 152 -21.99 -3.59 2.82
N ASP A 153 -22.00 -4.85 3.26
CA ASP A 153 -22.59 -6.00 2.56
C ASP A 153 -21.98 -6.30 1.17
N LYS A 154 -20.85 -5.70 0.83
CA LYS A 154 -20.17 -5.97 -0.43
C LYS A 154 -19.06 -7.01 -0.26
N LYS A 155 -19.01 -7.92 -1.23
CA LYS A 155 -17.86 -8.84 -1.40
C LYS A 155 -16.90 -8.21 -2.41
N ALA A 156 -15.68 -7.96 -2.00
CA ALA A 156 -14.69 -7.29 -2.84
C ALA A 156 -13.26 -7.61 -2.40
N HIS A 157 -12.38 -7.82 -3.36
CA HIS A 157 -10.94 -7.95 -3.10
C HIS A 157 -10.30 -6.56 -3.07
N LEU A 158 -10.27 -5.94 -1.87
CA LEU A 158 -9.77 -4.58 -1.70
C LEU A 158 -8.25 -4.45 -1.82
N GLY A 159 -7.52 -5.56 -1.70
CA GLY A 159 -6.06 -5.53 -1.60
C GLY A 159 -5.60 -4.93 -0.27
N VAL A 160 -4.68 -3.98 -0.33
CA VAL A 160 -4.20 -3.22 0.83
C VAL A 160 -4.89 -1.87 0.86
N ALA A 161 -5.75 -1.65 1.84
CA ALA A 161 -6.39 -0.37 2.09
C ALA A 161 -5.69 0.34 3.26
N VAL A 162 -5.15 1.53 3.01
CA VAL A 162 -4.35 2.29 3.98
C VAL A 162 -5.17 3.47 4.49
N PHE A 163 -5.44 3.51 5.78
CA PHE A 163 -6.28 4.53 6.40
C PHE A 163 -5.53 5.38 7.42
N ASP A 164 -5.86 6.65 7.49
CA ASP A 164 -5.58 7.49 8.64
C ASP A 164 -6.72 7.33 9.68
N PHE A 165 -6.37 7.33 10.97
CA PHE A 165 -7.33 7.21 12.08
C PHE A 165 -8.27 6.00 11.95
N ILE A 166 -7.71 4.84 11.67
CA ILE A 166 -8.44 3.59 11.51
C ILE A 166 -9.19 3.21 12.80
N THR A 167 -10.42 2.68 12.67
CA THR A 167 -11.24 2.20 13.79
C THR A 167 -11.48 0.69 13.68
N PRO A 168 -11.84 0.00 14.78
CA PRO A 168 -12.24 -1.41 14.74
C PRO A 168 -13.37 -1.69 13.74
N GLU A 169 -14.29 -0.75 13.58
CA GLU A 169 -15.41 -0.86 12.63
C GLU A 169 -14.90 -0.91 11.17
N ILE A 170 -13.94 -0.06 10.81
CA ILE A 170 -13.31 -0.09 9.48
C ILE A 170 -12.56 -1.41 9.26
N CYS A 171 -11.81 -1.87 10.28
CA CYS A 171 -11.12 -3.15 10.21
C CYS A 171 -12.08 -4.31 9.94
N ASN A 172 -13.20 -4.36 10.68
CA ASN A 172 -14.22 -5.38 10.51
C ASN A 172 -14.86 -5.31 9.12
N ALA A 173 -15.21 -4.11 8.65
CA ALA A 173 -15.77 -3.92 7.33
C ALA A 173 -14.84 -4.44 6.21
N VAL A 174 -13.52 -4.18 6.31
CA VAL A 174 -12.53 -4.72 5.37
C VAL A 174 -12.45 -6.25 5.45
N ILE A 175 -12.47 -6.84 6.66
CA ILE A 175 -12.42 -8.29 6.84
C ILE A 175 -13.65 -8.96 6.23
N GLU A 176 -14.84 -8.41 6.46
CA GLU A 176 -16.12 -8.94 5.98
C GLU A 176 -16.23 -8.95 4.45
N THR A 177 -15.49 -8.11 3.73
CA THR A 177 -15.46 -8.17 2.25
C THR A 177 -14.84 -9.46 1.71
N ASN A 178 -14.05 -10.18 2.50
CA ASN A 178 -13.31 -11.39 2.11
C ASN A 178 -13.98 -12.71 2.56
N ILE A 179 -15.10 -12.66 3.27
CA ILE A 179 -15.78 -13.84 3.86
C ILE A 179 -17.01 -14.29 3.05
#